data_3aac649be3fcc413f1d12aad8aad91cd
#
_entry.id   3aac649be3fcc413f1d12aad8aad91cd
#
_cell.length_a   1.000
_cell.length_b   1.000
_cell.length_c   1.000
_cell.angle_alpha   90.00
_cell.angle_beta   90.00
_cell.angle_gamma   90.00
#
_symmetry.space_group_name_H-M   'P 1'
#
loop_
_entity.id
_entity.type
_entity.pdbx_description
1 polymer ?
#
loop_
_entity_poly.entity_id
_entity_poly.type
_entity_poly.pdbx_seq_one_letter_code
_entity_poly.pdbx_strand_id
1 'polypeptide(L)'
;MKLLQPSADDKQGALQLKGTYANESQYDDVVNDDTIVLTPDGEVLAILVTGVISSRARCRAYKHLSTVSGLPSNRATAVYRGSSLPRIRKRDGKLSRTRQVAHSVLDLLKEKGTRTDILGYMDASPRIPRCRKTGWTLSNPEVLRGIGKFVHEVDDVFRSWVADRYAAQLAVVQQAPGWHIHRTAFTTITVNRNFRTAYHTDKGDLKAGFSSVTTLGKFAGGLLVMPRYRVAFNVKPGSVLLMDAHEFHGNTQIVGERIACVLYCRGKINRCK
;
A
#
# COMPACT_ATOMS: atom_id res chain seq x y z
N MET A 1 4.59 -9.05 22.52
CA MET A 1 3.54 -8.98 21.48
C MET A 1 2.20 -8.89 22.17
N LYS A 2 1.43 -7.85 21.84
CA LYS A 2 0.04 -7.69 22.30
C LYS A 2 -0.90 -8.42 21.32
N LEU A 3 -2.07 -8.84 21.82
CA LEU A 3 -3.17 -9.36 21.00
C LEU A 3 -4.35 -8.39 21.13
N LEU A 4 -4.89 -7.97 20.02
CA LEU A 4 -6.08 -7.12 19.95
C LEU A 4 -7.12 -7.81 19.06
N GLN A 5 -8.34 -7.99 19.58
CA GLN A 5 -9.46 -8.48 18.82
C GLN A 5 -10.59 -7.44 18.93
N PRO A 6 -10.73 -6.56 17.93
CA PRO A 6 -11.79 -5.56 17.92
C PRO A 6 -13.17 -6.21 17.97
N SER A 7 -14.05 -5.66 18.78
CA SER A 7 -15.46 -6.10 18.84
C SER A 7 -16.30 -5.56 17.69
N ALA A 8 -15.85 -4.49 17.04
CA ALA A 8 -16.55 -3.86 15.93
C ALA A 8 -16.36 -4.64 14.64
N ASP A 9 -17.44 -4.84 13.90
CA ASP A 9 -17.46 -5.38 12.52
C ASP A 9 -18.55 -4.69 11.70
N ASP A 10 -18.36 -3.40 11.39
CA ASP A 10 -19.29 -2.62 10.57
C ASP A 10 -18.82 -2.53 9.11
N LYS A 11 -19.08 -3.59 8.35
CA LYS A 11 -18.75 -3.65 6.93
C LYS A 11 -19.57 -2.65 6.09
N GLN A 12 -20.83 -2.43 6.44
CA GLN A 12 -21.71 -1.53 5.65
C GLN A 12 -21.34 -0.06 5.88
N GLY A 13 -21.15 0.35 7.12
CA GLY A 13 -20.68 1.69 7.46
C GLY A 13 -19.31 1.98 6.85
N ALA A 14 -18.37 1.03 6.90
CA ALA A 14 -17.07 1.16 6.25
C ALA A 14 -17.19 1.40 4.73
N LEU A 15 -18.11 0.72 4.03
CA LEU A 15 -18.32 0.91 2.60
C LEU A 15 -18.83 2.31 2.24
N GLN A 16 -19.60 2.96 3.11
CA GLN A 16 -20.10 4.32 2.90
C GLN A 16 -18.95 5.34 2.93
N LEU A 17 -17.88 5.06 3.66
CA LEU A 17 -16.70 5.92 3.76
C LEU A 17 -15.82 5.92 2.52
N LYS A 18 -16.12 5.10 1.52
CA LYS A 18 -15.31 4.95 0.31
C LYS A 18 -14.97 6.27 -0.38
N GLY A 19 -13.68 6.56 -0.54
CA GLY A 19 -13.20 7.77 -1.18
C GLY A 19 -13.21 9.00 -0.28
N THR A 20 -13.48 8.85 1.03
CA THR A 20 -13.29 9.89 2.03
C THR A 20 -11.97 9.68 2.79
N TYR A 21 -11.50 10.69 3.48
CA TYR A 21 -10.32 10.58 4.34
C TYR A 21 -10.68 10.08 5.74
N ALA A 22 -9.78 9.30 6.32
CA ALA A 22 -9.90 8.86 7.70
C ALA A 22 -9.82 10.06 8.67
N ASN A 23 -10.65 10.00 9.72
CA ASN A 23 -10.65 10.93 10.84
C ASN A 23 -10.81 10.18 12.18
N GLU A 24 -10.69 10.89 13.29
CA GLU A 24 -10.65 10.32 14.63
C GLU A 24 -11.96 9.63 15.07
N SER A 25 -13.12 9.99 14.49
CA SER A 25 -14.39 9.34 14.83
C SER A 25 -14.54 7.91 14.29
N GLN A 26 -13.59 7.44 13.48
CA GLN A 26 -13.68 6.18 12.75
C GLN A 26 -12.81 5.06 13.32
N TYR A 27 -12.16 5.29 14.45
CA TYR A 27 -11.41 4.27 15.19
C TYR A 27 -11.49 4.55 16.69
N ASP A 28 -11.41 3.49 17.46
CA ASP A 28 -11.37 3.52 18.92
C ASP A 28 -9.99 3.14 19.42
N ASP A 29 -9.35 2.16 18.74
CA ASP A 29 -8.04 1.65 19.12
C ASP A 29 -6.94 2.20 18.21
N VAL A 30 -5.82 2.61 18.82
CA VAL A 30 -4.59 3.00 18.12
C VAL A 30 -3.47 2.05 18.48
N VAL A 31 -3.05 1.26 17.52
CA VAL A 31 -1.93 0.31 17.64
C VAL A 31 -0.62 1.05 17.42
N ASN A 32 0.20 1.15 18.49
CA ASN A 32 1.48 1.86 18.49
C ASN A 32 2.70 0.95 18.65
N ASP A 33 2.49 -0.27 19.16
CA ASP A 33 3.52 -1.23 19.54
C ASP A 33 3.27 -2.57 18.87
N ASP A 34 4.19 -3.52 19.06
CA ASP A 34 4.09 -4.89 18.54
C ASP A 34 2.76 -5.54 18.91
N THR A 35 1.88 -5.71 17.92
CA THR A 35 0.52 -6.18 18.14
C THR A 35 0.03 -7.04 16.97
N ILE A 36 -0.57 -8.18 17.28
CA ILE A 36 -1.39 -8.97 16.36
C ILE A 36 -2.83 -8.50 16.51
N VAL A 37 -3.45 -8.09 15.42
CA VAL A 37 -4.86 -7.73 15.37
C VAL A 37 -5.62 -8.83 14.66
N LEU A 38 -6.64 -9.39 15.31
CA LEU A 38 -7.48 -10.43 14.76
C LEU A 38 -8.81 -9.85 14.27
N THR A 39 -9.46 -10.53 13.35
CA THR A 39 -10.87 -10.30 13.05
C THR A 39 -11.75 -10.85 14.20
N PRO A 40 -13.04 -10.50 14.28
CA PRO A 40 -13.95 -11.13 15.24
C PRO A 40 -14.00 -12.67 15.15
N ASP A 41 -13.75 -13.23 13.95
CA ASP A 41 -13.71 -14.67 13.69
C ASP A 41 -12.36 -15.31 14.09
N GLY A 42 -11.41 -14.53 14.63
CA GLY A 42 -10.10 -15.02 15.07
C GLY A 42 -9.02 -15.13 13.99
N GLU A 43 -9.30 -14.68 12.77
CA GLU A 43 -8.31 -14.65 11.68
C GLU A 43 -7.35 -13.45 11.83
N VAL A 44 -6.12 -13.61 11.39
CA VAL A 44 -5.15 -12.49 11.41
C VAL A 44 -5.56 -11.42 10.40
N LEU A 45 -5.95 -10.25 10.91
CA LEU A 45 -6.27 -9.06 10.13
C LEU A 45 -5.01 -8.27 9.76
N ALA A 46 -4.17 -8.00 10.77
CA ALA A 46 -2.94 -7.26 10.60
C ALA A 46 -1.96 -7.53 11.75
N ILE A 47 -0.67 -7.30 11.50
CA ILE A 47 0.38 -7.36 12.52
C ILE A 47 1.25 -6.13 12.38
N LEU A 48 1.36 -5.33 13.44
CA LEU A 48 2.35 -4.27 13.53
C LEU A 48 3.59 -4.79 14.25
N VAL A 49 4.75 -4.65 13.63
CA VAL A 49 6.07 -4.98 14.23
C VAL A 49 6.92 -3.73 14.19
N THR A 50 7.43 -3.29 15.33
CA THR A 50 8.10 -2.01 15.49
C THR A 50 9.63 -2.16 15.56
N GLY A 51 10.36 -1.15 15.07
CA GLY A 51 11.82 -1.08 15.22
C GLY A 51 12.62 -2.15 14.47
N VAL A 52 12.03 -2.84 13.51
CA VAL A 52 12.61 -4.01 12.83
C VAL A 52 13.42 -3.68 11.59
N ILE A 53 13.27 -2.48 11.02
CA ILE A 53 14.06 -2.05 9.88
C ILE A 53 15.26 -1.21 10.33
N SER A 54 16.45 -1.63 9.99
CA SER A 54 17.69 -1.00 10.42
C SER A 54 17.80 0.45 9.93
N SER A 55 18.43 1.31 10.74
CA SER A 55 18.63 2.73 10.37
C SER A 55 19.41 2.88 9.07
N ARG A 56 20.40 2.03 8.81
CA ARG A 56 21.18 2.04 7.56
C ARG A 56 20.30 1.72 6.34
N ALA A 57 19.43 0.72 6.44
CA ALA A 57 18.50 0.37 5.36
C ALA A 57 17.51 1.51 5.12
N ARG A 58 16.94 2.10 6.17
CA ARG A 58 16.02 3.25 6.09
C ARG A 58 16.65 4.48 5.45
N CYS A 59 17.85 4.89 5.88
CA CYS A 59 18.54 6.03 5.32
C CYS A 59 18.84 5.85 3.82
N ARG A 60 19.29 4.64 3.44
CA ARG A 60 19.55 4.33 2.04
C ARG A 60 18.26 4.29 1.21
N ALA A 61 17.19 3.66 1.72
CA ALA A 61 15.90 3.64 1.07
C ALA A 61 15.33 5.05 0.92
N TYR A 62 15.40 5.90 1.93
CA TYR A 62 14.95 7.29 1.86
C TYR A 62 15.66 8.04 0.72
N LYS A 63 17.00 7.93 0.61
CA LYS A 63 17.77 8.58 -0.47
C LYS A 63 17.26 8.23 -1.87
N HIS A 64 16.90 6.97 -2.10
CA HIS A 64 16.41 6.51 -3.41
C HIS A 64 14.92 6.79 -3.61
N LEU A 65 14.09 6.61 -2.59
CA LEU A 65 12.64 6.67 -2.72
C LEU A 65 12.08 8.10 -2.62
N SER A 66 12.84 9.04 -2.04
CA SER A 66 12.48 10.46 -2.04
C SER A 66 12.49 11.10 -3.44
N THR A 67 13.11 10.45 -4.42
CA THR A 67 13.11 10.89 -5.83
C THR A 67 11.80 10.58 -6.56
N VAL A 68 10.82 9.94 -5.90
CA VAL A 68 9.50 9.68 -6.49
C VAL A 68 8.88 10.96 -7.04
N SER A 69 8.52 10.97 -8.32
CA SER A 69 8.02 12.15 -9.05
C SER A 69 6.65 11.96 -9.66
N GLY A 70 6.16 10.73 -9.76
CA GLY A 70 4.87 10.41 -10.35
C GLY A 70 3.69 11.09 -9.65
N LEU A 71 2.64 11.38 -10.39
CA LEU A 71 1.38 11.95 -9.87
C LEU A 71 0.34 10.84 -9.64
N PRO A 72 -0.60 11.00 -8.69
CA PRO A 72 -1.57 9.97 -8.33
C PRO A 72 -2.71 9.76 -9.36
N SER A 73 -2.47 10.05 -10.65
CA SER A 73 -3.45 9.92 -11.74
C SER A 73 -4.04 8.51 -11.87
N ASN A 74 -3.24 7.47 -11.60
CA ASN A 74 -3.65 6.08 -11.66
C ASN A 74 -4.21 5.55 -10.32
N ARG A 75 -4.25 6.37 -9.27
CA ARG A 75 -4.68 6.03 -7.92
C ARG A 75 -6.10 6.50 -7.61
N ALA A 76 -6.97 6.61 -8.62
CA ALA A 76 -8.32 7.18 -8.49
C ALA A 76 -9.16 6.56 -7.35
N THR A 77 -8.90 5.32 -6.94
CA THR A 77 -9.59 4.68 -5.81
C THR A 77 -9.11 5.18 -4.45
N ALA A 78 -7.86 5.58 -4.35
CA ALA A 78 -7.21 6.07 -3.13
C ALA A 78 -7.17 7.60 -3.03
N VAL A 79 -7.67 8.33 -4.05
CA VAL A 79 -7.78 9.79 -4.04
C VAL A 79 -9.11 10.20 -3.43
N TYR A 80 -9.09 11.23 -2.58
CA TYR A 80 -10.31 11.84 -2.05
C TYR A 80 -11.24 12.28 -3.17
N ARG A 81 -12.52 11.94 -3.06
CA ARG A 81 -13.49 12.16 -4.14
C ARG A 81 -14.44 13.31 -3.88
N GLY A 82 -14.53 13.81 -2.64
CA GLY A 82 -15.63 14.67 -2.29
C GLY A 82 -16.96 14.03 -2.71
N SER A 83 -18.01 14.76 -2.85
CA SER A 83 -19.32 14.24 -3.23
C SER A 83 -19.46 13.74 -4.67
N SER A 84 -18.50 13.99 -5.58
CA SER A 84 -18.54 13.44 -6.95
C SER A 84 -17.32 13.80 -7.81
N LEU A 85 -16.45 12.82 -8.10
CA LEU A 85 -15.63 12.94 -9.31
C LEU A 85 -16.46 12.41 -10.49
N PRO A 86 -16.73 13.21 -11.52
CA PRO A 86 -17.49 12.75 -12.68
C PRO A 86 -16.74 11.63 -13.42
N ARG A 87 -17.50 10.66 -13.95
CA ARG A 87 -16.93 9.68 -14.89
C ARG A 87 -16.56 10.44 -16.16
N ILE A 88 -15.30 10.34 -16.58
CA ILE A 88 -14.87 10.96 -17.84
C ILE A 88 -15.50 10.19 -18.99
N ARG A 89 -16.10 10.90 -19.94
CA ARG A 89 -16.54 10.32 -21.21
C ARG A 89 -15.32 10.01 -22.07
N LYS A 90 -15.26 8.82 -22.63
CA LYS A 90 -14.31 8.45 -23.66
C LYS A 90 -14.64 9.19 -24.97
N ARG A 91 -13.69 9.21 -25.91
CA ARG A 91 -13.88 9.76 -27.25
C ARG A 91 -15.07 9.12 -28.02
N ASP A 92 -15.43 7.87 -27.67
CA ASP A 92 -16.57 7.11 -28.19
C ASP A 92 -17.91 7.40 -27.47
N GLY A 93 -17.97 8.44 -26.65
CA GLY A 93 -19.15 8.84 -25.88
C GLY A 93 -19.47 7.95 -24.67
N LYS A 94 -18.79 6.80 -24.51
CA LYS A 94 -19.04 5.87 -23.41
C LYS A 94 -18.38 6.34 -22.13
N LEU A 95 -19.01 6.09 -20.97
CA LEU A 95 -18.42 6.37 -19.68
C LEU A 95 -17.22 5.44 -19.40
N SER A 96 -16.08 6.00 -19.03
CA SER A 96 -14.92 5.22 -18.63
C SER A 96 -15.25 4.36 -17.42
N ARG A 97 -14.89 3.06 -17.43
CA ARG A 97 -14.96 2.18 -16.25
C ARG A 97 -14.00 2.61 -15.13
N THR A 98 -12.97 3.37 -15.47
CA THR A 98 -12.02 3.93 -14.51
C THR A 98 -12.29 5.42 -14.37
N ARG A 99 -12.46 5.85 -13.11
CA ARG A 99 -12.51 7.25 -12.76
C ARG A 99 -11.09 7.79 -12.82
N GLN A 100 -10.80 8.71 -13.75
CA GLN A 100 -9.57 9.49 -13.70
C GLN A 100 -9.73 10.59 -12.64
N VAL A 101 -8.63 10.94 -12.01
CA VAL A 101 -8.59 12.08 -11.10
C VAL A 101 -8.73 13.35 -11.95
N ALA A 102 -9.61 14.28 -11.57
CA ALA A 102 -9.76 15.54 -12.26
C ALA A 102 -8.43 16.33 -12.24
N HIS A 103 -8.13 17.08 -13.30
CA HIS A 103 -6.90 17.87 -13.37
C HIS A 103 -6.75 18.82 -12.17
N SER A 104 -7.81 19.50 -11.75
CA SER A 104 -7.80 20.39 -10.59
C SER A 104 -7.38 19.69 -9.29
N VAL A 105 -7.78 18.43 -9.10
CA VAL A 105 -7.36 17.63 -7.95
C VAL A 105 -5.88 17.23 -8.08
N LEU A 106 -5.42 16.88 -9.28
CA LEU A 106 -4.01 16.56 -9.53
C LEU A 106 -3.11 17.76 -9.28
N ASP A 107 -3.52 18.95 -9.71
CA ASP A 107 -2.77 20.18 -9.52
C ASP A 107 -2.67 20.52 -8.02
N LEU A 108 -3.77 20.44 -7.28
CA LEU A 108 -3.78 20.62 -5.84
C LEU A 108 -2.86 19.63 -5.10
N LEU A 109 -2.88 18.35 -5.51
CA LEU A 109 -2.00 17.34 -4.92
C LEU A 109 -0.53 17.60 -5.28
N LYS A 110 -0.27 18.09 -6.51
CA LYS A 110 1.07 18.48 -6.96
C LYS A 110 1.62 19.64 -6.14
N GLU A 111 0.84 20.67 -5.91
CA GLU A 111 1.18 21.84 -5.07
C GLU A 111 1.49 21.43 -3.62
N LYS A 112 0.74 20.48 -3.07
CA LYS A 112 0.99 19.90 -1.73
C LYS A 112 2.18 18.95 -1.67
N GLY A 113 2.97 18.82 -2.75
CA GLY A 113 4.12 17.92 -2.80
C GLY A 113 3.78 16.43 -2.80
N THR A 114 2.51 16.07 -3.07
CA THR A 114 2.08 14.67 -3.17
C THR A 114 2.66 14.01 -4.41
N ARG A 115 3.35 12.89 -4.22
CA ARG A 115 3.92 12.07 -5.31
C ARG A 115 3.62 10.60 -5.05
N THR A 116 3.45 9.84 -6.11
CA THR A 116 3.30 8.38 -6.03
C THR A 116 3.78 7.73 -7.31
N ASP A 117 4.50 6.63 -7.19
CA ASP A 117 4.87 5.80 -8.33
C ASP A 117 5.03 4.35 -7.87
N ILE A 118 5.28 3.47 -8.82
CA ILE A 118 5.36 2.03 -8.61
C ILE A 118 6.71 1.52 -9.10
N LEU A 119 7.42 0.78 -8.25
CA LEU A 119 8.61 0.02 -8.58
C LEU A 119 8.26 -1.47 -8.75
N GLY A 120 9.02 -2.18 -9.58
CA GLY A 120 8.93 -3.61 -9.76
C GLY A 120 8.13 -4.02 -11.00
N TYR A 121 7.28 -5.00 -10.85
CA TYR A 121 6.67 -5.74 -11.95
C TYR A 121 5.15 -5.71 -11.86
N MET A 122 4.50 -5.68 -13.01
CA MET A 122 3.06 -5.65 -13.14
C MET A 122 2.58 -6.79 -14.04
N ASP A 123 1.57 -7.48 -13.58
CA ASP A 123 0.83 -8.46 -14.36
C ASP A 123 0.03 -7.83 -15.51
N ALA A 124 -0.43 -8.66 -16.43
CA ALA A 124 -1.31 -8.23 -17.51
C ALA A 124 -2.64 -7.69 -16.96
N SER A 125 -3.15 -6.66 -17.59
CA SER A 125 -4.46 -6.06 -17.28
C SER A 125 -5.27 -5.87 -18.56
N PRO A 126 -6.60 -5.67 -18.49
CA PRO A 126 -7.42 -5.44 -19.68
C PRO A 126 -6.97 -4.25 -20.54
N ARG A 127 -6.27 -3.28 -19.96
CA ARG A 127 -5.73 -2.12 -20.68
C ARG A 127 -4.35 -2.37 -21.27
N ILE A 128 -3.54 -3.18 -20.60
CA ILE A 128 -2.19 -3.53 -21.01
C ILE A 128 -2.09 -5.05 -20.87
N PRO A 129 -2.40 -5.80 -21.96
CA PRO A 129 -2.55 -7.25 -21.93
C PRO A 129 -1.20 -8.00 -21.93
N ARG A 130 -0.19 -7.44 -21.28
CA ARG A 130 1.15 -8.04 -21.12
C ARG A 130 1.73 -7.73 -19.75
N CYS A 131 2.57 -8.64 -19.27
CA CYS A 131 3.42 -8.39 -18.11
C CYS A 131 4.49 -7.37 -18.45
N ARG A 132 4.91 -6.57 -17.48
CA ARG A 132 5.88 -5.49 -17.72
C ARG A 132 6.58 -5.05 -16.44
N LYS A 133 7.77 -4.55 -16.59
CA LYS A 133 8.38 -3.66 -15.57
C LYS A 133 7.64 -2.34 -15.55
N THR A 134 7.57 -1.72 -14.37
CA THR A 134 6.98 -0.37 -14.25
C THR A 134 7.87 0.69 -14.91
N GLY A 135 7.28 1.82 -15.29
CA GLY A 135 8.02 2.91 -15.92
C GLY A 135 9.17 3.42 -15.05
N TRP A 136 8.93 3.59 -13.75
CA TRP A 136 9.98 4.04 -12.83
C TRP A 136 11.14 3.02 -12.74
N THR A 137 10.84 1.72 -12.69
CA THR A 137 11.87 0.67 -12.70
C THR A 137 12.70 0.64 -13.99
N LEU A 138 12.07 0.91 -15.13
CA LEU A 138 12.78 0.98 -16.42
C LEU A 138 13.69 2.19 -16.51
N SER A 139 13.20 3.35 -16.05
CA SER A 139 13.95 4.61 -16.13
C SER A 139 15.04 4.73 -15.05
N ASN A 140 14.89 4.00 -13.92
CA ASN A 140 15.80 4.13 -12.77
C ASN A 140 16.09 2.73 -12.17
N PRO A 141 16.76 1.84 -12.90
CA PRO A 141 17.01 0.46 -12.46
C PRO A 141 17.89 0.37 -11.21
N GLU A 142 18.68 1.41 -10.92
CA GLU A 142 19.52 1.52 -9.73
C GLU A 142 18.71 1.68 -8.43
N VAL A 143 17.47 2.19 -8.51
CA VAL A 143 16.62 2.38 -7.32
C VAL A 143 16.32 1.04 -6.66
N LEU A 144 15.85 0.03 -7.39
CA LEU A 144 15.59 -1.30 -6.83
C LEU A 144 16.85 -1.93 -6.22
N ARG A 145 18.01 -1.79 -6.87
CA ARG A 145 19.28 -2.25 -6.32
C ARG A 145 19.65 -1.49 -5.05
N GLY A 146 19.44 -0.17 -5.07
CA GLY A 146 19.76 0.71 -3.96
C GLY A 146 18.96 0.41 -2.69
N ILE A 147 17.71 -0.02 -2.82
CA ILE A 147 16.82 -0.33 -1.70
C ILE A 147 16.81 -1.83 -1.33
N GLY A 148 17.61 -2.67 -1.98
CA GLY A 148 17.55 -4.13 -1.82
C GLY A 148 17.58 -4.58 -0.36
N LYS A 149 18.52 -4.05 0.46
CA LYS A 149 18.58 -4.39 1.90
C LYS A 149 17.29 -4.03 2.64
N PHE A 150 16.70 -2.87 2.35
CA PHE A 150 15.44 -2.43 2.96
C PHE A 150 14.30 -3.39 2.61
N VAL A 151 14.20 -3.81 1.34
CA VAL A 151 13.15 -4.74 0.89
C VAL A 151 13.36 -6.12 1.52
N HIS A 152 14.60 -6.61 1.62
CA HIS A 152 14.88 -7.89 2.28
C HIS A 152 14.55 -7.87 3.77
N GLU A 153 14.85 -6.79 4.50
CA GLU A 153 14.47 -6.68 5.92
C GLU A 153 12.93 -6.69 6.08
N VAL A 154 12.16 -6.10 5.17
CA VAL A 154 10.69 -6.18 5.17
C VAL A 154 10.22 -7.61 4.84
N ASP A 155 10.85 -8.28 3.88
CA ASP A 155 10.54 -9.67 3.49
C ASP A 155 10.81 -10.64 4.65
N ASP A 156 11.92 -10.45 5.38
CA ASP A 156 12.26 -11.25 6.57
C ASP A 156 11.21 -11.10 7.67
N VAL A 157 10.68 -9.89 7.88
CA VAL A 157 9.57 -9.65 8.82
C VAL A 157 8.33 -10.39 8.37
N PHE A 158 7.94 -10.31 7.09
CA PHE A 158 6.77 -11.00 6.58
C PHE A 158 6.91 -12.53 6.73
N ARG A 159 8.07 -13.08 6.38
CA ARG A 159 8.37 -14.51 6.54
C ARG A 159 8.27 -14.98 7.98
N SER A 160 8.78 -14.17 8.92
CA SER A 160 8.86 -14.55 10.33
C SER A 160 7.52 -14.46 11.07
N TRP A 161 6.63 -13.56 10.66
CA TRP A 161 5.40 -13.25 11.40
C TRP A 161 4.14 -13.87 10.82
N VAL A 162 4.09 -14.18 9.51
CA VAL A 162 2.93 -14.74 8.83
C VAL A 162 3.38 -15.81 7.86
N ALA A 163 4.00 -16.87 8.39
CA ALA A 163 4.68 -17.90 7.61
C ALA A 163 3.79 -18.56 6.54
N ASP A 164 2.53 -18.86 6.86
CA ASP A 164 1.59 -19.51 5.93
C ASP A 164 1.25 -18.59 4.75
N ARG A 165 0.93 -17.31 5.03
CA ARG A 165 0.65 -16.32 4.00
C ARG A 165 1.89 -16.01 3.16
N TYR A 166 3.07 -15.97 3.80
CA TYR A 166 4.35 -15.82 3.12
C TYR A 166 4.62 -16.97 2.17
N ALA A 167 4.46 -18.21 2.63
CA ALA A 167 4.67 -19.41 1.80
C ALA A 167 3.71 -19.43 0.61
N ALA A 168 2.43 -19.11 0.82
CA ALA A 168 1.44 -19.02 -0.26
C ALA A 168 1.81 -17.94 -1.29
N GLN A 169 2.28 -16.77 -0.83
CA GLN A 169 2.72 -15.70 -1.72
C GLN A 169 4.00 -16.06 -2.48
N LEU A 170 4.98 -16.65 -1.81
CA LEU A 170 6.24 -17.09 -2.41
C LEU A 170 6.01 -18.16 -3.48
N ALA A 171 5.10 -19.11 -3.24
CA ALA A 171 4.75 -20.15 -4.23
C ALA A 171 4.20 -19.55 -5.53
N VAL A 172 3.42 -18.46 -5.45
CA VAL A 172 2.92 -17.73 -6.63
C VAL A 172 4.06 -16.99 -7.35
N VAL A 173 4.95 -16.37 -6.60
CA VAL A 173 6.11 -15.64 -7.13
C VAL A 173 7.07 -16.59 -7.86
N GLN A 174 7.30 -17.78 -7.32
CA GLN A 174 8.19 -18.80 -7.92
C GLN A 174 7.69 -19.33 -9.27
N GLN A 175 6.38 -19.24 -9.54
CA GLN A 175 5.79 -19.59 -10.83
C GLN A 175 6.07 -18.56 -11.93
N ALA A 176 6.61 -17.40 -11.58
CA ALA A 176 6.93 -16.31 -12.50
C ALA A 176 8.40 -15.86 -12.35
N PRO A 177 9.38 -16.71 -12.71
CA PRO A 177 10.79 -16.37 -12.57
C PRO A 177 11.12 -15.10 -13.36
N GLY A 178 11.86 -14.18 -12.72
CA GLY A 178 12.21 -12.88 -13.32
C GLY A 178 11.14 -11.79 -13.23
N TRP A 179 9.93 -12.10 -12.71
CA TRP A 179 8.84 -11.15 -12.53
C TRP A 179 8.59 -10.76 -11.08
N HIS A 180 9.60 -10.82 -10.25
CA HIS A 180 9.53 -10.45 -8.83
C HIS A 180 10.79 -9.70 -8.39
N ILE A 181 10.71 -9.04 -7.26
CA ILE A 181 11.86 -8.38 -6.64
C ILE A 181 12.79 -9.47 -6.11
N HIS A 182 14.02 -9.41 -6.54
CA HIS A 182 15.01 -10.48 -6.36
C HIS A 182 15.05 -11.04 -4.93
N ARG A 183 14.89 -12.37 -4.80
CA ARG A 183 14.94 -13.12 -3.54
C ARG A 183 13.92 -12.68 -2.49
N THR A 184 12.74 -12.23 -2.89
CA THR A 184 11.64 -11.86 -2.00
C THR A 184 10.30 -12.41 -2.49
N ALA A 185 9.29 -12.42 -1.62
CA ALA A 185 7.92 -12.76 -1.98
C ALA A 185 7.14 -11.59 -2.62
N PHE A 186 7.80 -10.48 -2.93
CA PHE A 186 7.17 -9.27 -3.49
C PHE A 186 7.43 -9.13 -5.00
N THR A 187 6.43 -8.66 -5.71
CA THR A 187 6.56 -8.29 -7.13
C THR A 187 6.64 -6.79 -7.33
N THR A 188 6.06 -6.02 -6.41
CA THR A 188 5.75 -4.61 -6.63
C THR A 188 5.87 -3.81 -5.33
N ILE A 189 6.34 -2.58 -5.45
CA ILE A 189 6.36 -1.60 -4.37
C ILE A 189 5.65 -0.35 -4.84
N THR A 190 4.58 0.04 -4.16
CA THR A 190 3.99 1.38 -4.30
C THR A 190 4.70 2.33 -3.35
N VAL A 191 5.17 3.46 -3.86
CA VAL A 191 5.83 4.52 -3.09
C VAL A 191 4.96 5.76 -3.11
N ASN A 192 4.52 6.19 -1.93
CA ASN A 192 3.62 7.33 -1.73
C ASN A 192 4.31 8.38 -0.86
N ARG A 193 4.69 9.53 -1.45
CA ARG A 193 5.24 10.68 -0.71
C ARG A 193 4.14 11.68 -0.43
N ASN A 194 3.92 12.01 0.84
CA ASN A 194 2.89 12.94 1.33
C ASN A 194 1.49 12.68 0.77
N PHE A 195 1.20 11.42 0.44
CA PHE A 195 -0.07 11.02 -0.13
C PHE A 195 -1.00 10.48 0.97
N ARG A 196 -1.93 11.32 1.43
CA ARG A 196 -3.04 10.91 2.26
C ARG A 196 -4.02 10.11 1.40
N THR A 197 -4.07 8.79 1.57
CA THR A 197 -5.01 7.95 0.83
C THR A 197 -6.41 8.04 1.44
N ALA A 198 -7.41 8.20 0.58
CA ALA A 198 -8.80 8.02 0.96
C ALA A 198 -9.13 6.53 1.12
N TYR A 199 -10.20 6.20 1.81
CA TYR A 199 -10.62 4.80 2.00
C TYR A 199 -10.80 4.05 0.70
N HIS A 200 -10.10 2.93 0.56
CA HIS A 200 -10.09 2.06 -0.61
C HIS A 200 -9.73 0.62 -0.22
N THR A 201 -9.70 -0.25 -1.20
CA THR A 201 -9.17 -1.62 -1.11
C THR A 201 -8.22 -1.87 -2.28
N ASP A 202 -7.18 -2.67 -2.08
CA ASP A 202 -6.19 -3.01 -3.12
C ASP A 202 -6.54 -4.33 -3.83
N LYS A 203 -7.56 -4.26 -4.68
CA LYS A 203 -8.14 -5.42 -5.40
C LYS A 203 -7.18 -6.15 -6.35
N GLY A 204 -6.02 -5.58 -6.61
CA GLY A 204 -5.04 -6.15 -7.53
C GLY A 204 -3.98 -7.00 -6.87
N ASP A 205 -3.94 -7.04 -5.55
CA ASP A 205 -2.98 -7.78 -4.76
C ASP A 205 -3.37 -9.25 -4.65
N LEU A 206 -2.41 -10.11 -4.35
CA LEU A 206 -2.65 -11.54 -4.19
C LEU A 206 -3.50 -11.80 -2.95
N LYS A 207 -4.68 -12.40 -3.12
CA LYS A 207 -5.63 -12.64 -2.03
C LYS A 207 -5.08 -13.58 -0.94
N ALA A 208 -4.26 -14.54 -1.31
CA ALA A 208 -3.67 -15.49 -0.37
C ALA A 208 -2.47 -14.92 0.40
N GLY A 209 -1.91 -13.77 -0.04
CA GLY A 209 -0.79 -13.09 0.59
C GLY A 209 -1.21 -11.98 1.55
N PHE A 210 -0.21 -11.22 1.99
CA PHE A 210 -0.37 -9.97 2.72
C PHE A 210 0.43 -8.85 2.04
N SER A 211 -0.03 -7.62 2.19
CA SER A 211 0.75 -6.44 1.86
C SER A 211 1.53 -5.97 3.08
N SER A 212 2.77 -5.54 2.86
CA SER A 212 3.66 -5.01 3.91
C SER A 212 3.78 -3.50 3.74
N VAL A 213 3.36 -2.75 4.75
CA VAL A 213 3.42 -1.29 4.76
C VAL A 213 4.51 -0.83 5.71
N THR A 214 5.43 -0.01 5.24
CA THR A 214 6.45 0.63 6.08
C THR A 214 6.63 2.09 5.68
N THR A 215 7.21 2.91 6.54
CA THR A 215 7.31 4.35 6.30
C THR A 215 8.72 4.88 6.52
N LEU A 216 9.02 6.01 5.86
CA LEU A 216 10.28 6.75 5.97
C LEU A 216 9.95 8.23 6.12
N GLY A 217 10.93 9.02 6.60
CA GLY A 217 10.83 10.47 6.74
C GLY A 217 10.55 10.92 8.17
N LYS A 218 10.23 12.22 8.34
CA LYS A 218 9.87 12.83 9.62
C LYS A 218 8.46 13.39 9.51
N PHE A 219 7.52 12.80 10.21
CA PHE A 219 6.10 13.15 10.13
C PHE A 219 5.36 12.84 11.42
N ALA A 220 4.17 13.43 11.55
CA ALA A 220 3.16 13.09 12.54
C ALA A 220 1.84 12.75 11.85
N GLY A 221 0.96 12.01 12.51
CA GLY A 221 -0.30 11.54 11.95
C GLY A 221 -0.09 10.46 10.88
N GLY A 222 -0.95 10.44 9.86
CA GLY A 222 -0.89 9.45 8.78
C GLY A 222 -1.19 8.04 9.26
N LEU A 223 -1.97 7.88 10.34
CA LEU A 223 -2.40 6.58 10.82
C LEU A 223 -3.11 5.83 9.68
N LEU A 224 -2.83 4.54 9.54
CA LEU A 224 -3.60 3.68 8.65
C LEU A 224 -4.81 3.17 9.41
N VAL A 225 -6.02 3.52 8.96
CA VAL A 225 -7.27 3.20 9.63
C VAL A 225 -8.02 2.13 8.86
N MET A 226 -8.46 1.09 9.56
CA MET A 226 -9.41 0.09 9.07
C MET A 226 -10.78 0.33 9.73
N PRO A 227 -11.68 1.10 9.08
CA PRO A 227 -12.90 1.59 9.71
C PRO A 227 -13.90 0.49 10.06
N ARG A 228 -13.90 -0.61 9.33
CA ARG A 228 -14.75 -1.79 9.62
C ARG A 228 -14.55 -2.28 11.04
N TYR A 229 -13.32 -2.32 11.48
CA TYR A 229 -12.91 -2.84 12.78
C TYR A 229 -12.59 -1.72 13.78
N ARG A 230 -12.77 -0.46 13.42
CA ARG A 230 -12.49 0.73 14.23
C ARG A 230 -11.08 0.73 14.83
N VAL A 231 -10.09 0.25 14.07
CA VAL A 231 -8.68 0.19 14.47
C VAL A 231 -7.80 1.07 13.58
N ALA A 232 -6.82 1.74 14.18
CA ALA A 232 -5.82 2.54 13.51
C ALA A 232 -4.41 2.04 13.85
N PHE A 233 -3.50 2.10 12.89
CA PHE A 233 -2.11 1.67 13.04
C PHE A 233 -1.17 2.85 12.87
N ASN A 234 -0.31 3.08 13.85
CA ASN A 234 0.74 4.09 13.79
C ASN A 234 2.04 3.48 13.23
N VAL A 235 2.12 3.41 11.92
CA VAL A 235 3.29 2.85 11.23
C VAL A 235 4.41 3.88 11.22
N LYS A 236 5.25 3.88 12.25
CA LYS A 236 6.43 4.75 12.39
C LYS A 236 7.59 4.28 11.51
N PRO A 237 8.57 5.16 11.17
CA PRO A 237 9.78 4.75 10.47
C PRO A 237 10.53 3.65 11.22
N GLY A 238 10.78 2.54 10.53
CA GLY A 238 11.39 1.33 11.10
C GLY A 238 10.41 0.24 11.51
N SER A 239 9.11 0.53 11.49
CA SER A 239 8.04 -0.46 11.70
C SER A 239 7.58 -1.06 10.39
N VAL A 240 7.01 -2.25 10.45
CA VAL A 240 6.32 -2.93 9.35
C VAL A 240 4.92 -3.30 9.80
N LEU A 241 3.91 -2.91 9.04
CA LEU A 241 2.54 -3.39 9.17
C LEU A 241 2.29 -4.42 8.09
N LEU A 242 2.06 -5.67 8.49
CA LEU A 242 1.59 -6.75 7.63
C LEU A 242 0.07 -6.75 7.68
N MET A 243 -0.62 -6.74 6.54
CA MET A 243 -2.08 -6.61 6.53
C MET A 243 -2.73 -7.23 5.30
N ASP A 244 -3.99 -7.63 5.45
CA ASP A 244 -4.85 -7.91 4.31
C ASP A 244 -5.31 -6.59 3.66
N ALA A 245 -4.70 -6.23 2.53
CA ALA A 245 -5.01 -5.00 1.80
C ALA A 245 -6.36 -5.06 1.04
N HIS A 246 -7.08 -6.19 1.06
CA HIS A 246 -8.44 -6.30 0.56
C HIS A 246 -9.47 -5.73 1.55
N GLU A 247 -9.09 -5.59 2.83
CA GLU A 247 -9.88 -4.84 3.79
C GLU A 247 -9.84 -3.33 3.53
N PHE A 248 -10.91 -2.65 3.90
CA PHE A 248 -11.05 -1.21 3.70
C PHE A 248 -10.06 -0.46 4.58
N HIS A 249 -9.22 0.36 3.96
CA HIS A 249 -8.25 1.15 4.69
C HIS A 249 -8.01 2.53 4.06
N GLY A 250 -7.58 3.48 4.87
CA GLY A 250 -7.24 4.85 4.46
C GLY A 250 -6.35 5.52 5.50
N ASN A 251 -5.90 6.74 5.21
CA ASN A 251 -5.00 7.44 6.12
C ASN A 251 -5.63 8.70 6.74
N THR A 252 -5.29 8.94 8.01
CA THR A 252 -5.51 10.24 8.66
C THR A 252 -4.59 11.31 8.06
N GLN A 253 -4.73 12.56 8.52
CA GLN A 253 -3.89 13.66 8.07
C GLN A 253 -2.40 13.39 8.33
N ILE A 254 -1.56 13.82 7.40
CA ILE A 254 -0.10 13.74 7.49
C ILE A 254 0.43 15.15 7.71
N VAL A 255 1.32 15.33 8.69
CA VAL A 255 2.05 16.57 8.94
C VAL A 255 3.54 16.26 8.85
N GLY A 256 4.28 17.01 8.03
CA GLY A 256 5.69 16.74 7.75
C GLY A 256 5.91 15.94 6.47
N GLU A 257 7.04 15.26 6.35
CA GLU A 257 7.40 14.46 5.17
C GLU A 257 7.31 12.96 5.47
N ARG A 258 6.36 12.29 4.81
CA ARG A 258 6.12 10.86 4.90
C ARG A 258 6.28 10.19 3.54
N ILE A 259 7.13 9.18 3.47
CA ILE A 259 7.19 8.25 2.34
C ILE A 259 6.64 6.91 2.83
N ALA A 260 5.49 6.49 2.34
CA ALA A 260 4.95 5.17 2.61
C ALA A 260 5.32 4.22 1.48
N CYS A 261 5.85 3.06 1.83
CA CYS A 261 6.19 1.97 0.92
C CYS A 261 5.24 0.82 1.19
N VAL A 262 4.48 0.42 0.16
CA VAL A 262 3.59 -0.74 0.22
C VAL A 262 4.17 -1.81 -0.69
N LEU A 263 4.64 -2.91 -0.09
CA LEU A 263 5.24 -4.05 -0.79
C LEU A 263 4.20 -5.17 -0.89
N TYR A 264 3.98 -5.69 -2.08
CA TYR A 264 2.93 -6.69 -2.33
C TYR A 264 3.24 -7.60 -3.51
N CYS A 265 2.47 -8.68 -3.64
CA CYS A 265 2.46 -9.54 -4.81
C CYS A 265 1.24 -9.25 -5.68
N ARG A 266 1.44 -9.14 -6.99
CA ARG A 266 0.33 -9.00 -7.96
C ARG A 266 -0.44 -10.32 -8.11
N GLY A 267 -1.77 -10.24 -8.04
CA GLY A 267 -2.63 -11.43 -8.00
C GLY A 267 -2.62 -12.33 -9.23
N LYS A 268 -2.08 -11.85 -10.36
CA LYS A 268 -1.99 -12.62 -11.62
C LYS A 268 -0.56 -12.74 -12.14
N ILE A 269 0.44 -12.50 -11.29
CA ILE A 269 1.84 -12.50 -11.70
C ILE A 269 2.30 -13.87 -12.21
N ASN A 270 1.74 -14.95 -11.67
CA ASN A 270 2.03 -16.34 -12.10
C ASN A 270 1.67 -16.63 -13.58
N ARG A 271 0.97 -15.71 -14.24
CA ARG A 271 0.68 -15.78 -15.68
C ARG A 271 1.77 -15.11 -16.53
N CYS A 272 2.77 -14.49 -15.89
CA CYS A 272 3.91 -13.89 -16.56
C CYS A 272 4.97 -14.97 -16.87
N LYS A 273 5.32 -15.08 -18.15
CA LYS A 273 6.35 -16.01 -18.64
C LYS A 273 7.52 -15.24 -19.23
#